data_3e2473c3854b251ebb87cbc6f3512f9c
#
_entry.id   3e2473c3854b251ebb87cbc6f3512f9c
#
_cell.length_a   1.000
_cell.length_b   1.000
_cell.length_c   1.000
_cell.angle_alpha   90.00
_cell.angle_beta   90.00
_cell.angle_gamma   90.00
#
_symmetry.space_group_name_H-M   'P 1'
#
loop_
_entity.id
_entity.type
_entity.pdbx_description
1 polymer ?
#
loop_
_entity_poly.entity_id
_entity_poly.type
_entity_poly.pdbx_seq_one_letter_code
_entity_poly.pdbx_strand_id
1 'polypeptide(L)'
;DGHRIPISVRTSTLTDTSGSVIGGIELFTDISHQAVSQLRIQELEKMALIDKLTQLPNRHYLEKELLNKFEEKKRLNFPFGILFIDIDHFKKFNDTYGHDVGDRVLACVARTFTANSRPFDIYGRWGGEEFIGILHIATGDDMEHLADRLRMLVENSYIMHEGNRLIVTVSIGATILRDDDTIESLLKRADSLLYKSKQAGRNRYSFGP
;
A
#
# COMPACT_ATOMS: atom_id res chain seq x y z
N ASP A 1 -37.72 -24.34 4.63
CA ASP A 1 -36.53 -23.77 3.97
C ASP A 1 -35.61 -23.24 5.05
N GLY A 2 -34.56 -23.98 5.43
CA GLY A 2 -33.69 -23.66 6.55
C GLY A 2 -32.75 -22.48 6.31
N HIS A 3 -33.30 -21.28 6.08
CA HIS A 3 -32.50 -20.06 5.99
C HIS A 3 -31.95 -19.69 7.37
N ARG A 4 -30.63 -19.47 7.44
CA ARG A 4 -29.96 -18.91 8.63
C ARG A 4 -29.95 -17.40 8.50
N ILE A 5 -30.48 -16.70 9.47
CA ILE A 5 -30.38 -15.24 9.58
C ILE A 5 -29.42 -14.87 10.71
N PRO A 6 -28.59 -13.85 10.54
CA PRO A 6 -27.76 -13.35 11.62
C PRO A 6 -28.63 -12.61 12.62
N ILE A 7 -28.46 -12.98 13.90
CA ILE A 7 -29.20 -12.36 15.01
C ILE A 7 -28.22 -11.82 16.06
N SER A 8 -28.56 -10.69 16.64
CA SER A 8 -27.96 -10.20 17.87
C SER A 8 -28.79 -10.66 19.05
N VAL A 9 -28.16 -11.23 20.06
CA VAL A 9 -28.83 -11.67 21.31
C VAL A 9 -28.33 -10.80 22.45
N ARG A 10 -29.24 -10.18 23.17
CA ARG A 10 -28.96 -9.50 24.44
C ARG A 10 -29.67 -10.23 25.57
N THR A 11 -28.92 -10.58 26.60
CA THR A 11 -29.47 -11.21 27.81
C THR A 11 -29.41 -10.24 28.98
N SER A 12 -30.44 -10.25 29.81
CA SER A 12 -30.49 -9.46 31.02
C SER A 12 -31.15 -10.29 32.14
N THR A 13 -30.65 -10.18 33.36
CA THR A 13 -31.24 -10.82 34.52
C THR A 13 -32.42 -10.02 35.07
N LEU A 14 -33.49 -10.73 35.43
CA LEU A 14 -34.60 -10.17 36.20
C LEU A 14 -34.38 -10.45 37.68
N THR A 15 -34.46 -9.38 38.48
CA THR A 15 -34.36 -9.52 39.94
C THR A 15 -35.66 -9.04 40.59
N ASP A 16 -36.03 -9.64 41.71
CA ASP A 16 -37.12 -9.18 42.56
C ASP A 16 -36.72 -7.97 43.41
N THR A 17 -37.65 -7.45 44.20
CA THR A 17 -37.41 -6.31 45.09
C THR A 17 -36.39 -6.60 46.21
N SER A 18 -36.05 -7.86 46.44
CA SER A 18 -35.01 -8.29 47.41
C SER A 18 -33.64 -8.39 46.76
N GLY A 19 -33.53 -8.23 45.41
CA GLY A 19 -32.29 -8.41 44.64
C GLY A 19 -32.03 -9.87 44.23
N SER A 20 -32.94 -10.82 44.51
CA SER A 20 -32.81 -12.22 44.09
C SER A 20 -33.14 -12.39 42.60
N VAL A 21 -32.34 -13.16 41.87
CA VAL A 21 -32.57 -13.45 40.45
C VAL A 21 -33.82 -14.35 40.33
N ILE A 22 -34.84 -13.87 39.65
CA ILE A 22 -36.13 -14.56 39.40
C ILE A 22 -36.26 -15.06 37.95
N GLY A 23 -35.35 -14.62 37.03
CA GLY A 23 -35.42 -15.04 35.64
C GLY A 23 -34.39 -14.33 34.77
N GLY A 24 -34.52 -14.52 33.47
CA GLY A 24 -33.73 -13.83 32.43
C GLY A 24 -34.62 -13.40 31.27
N ILE A 25 -34.27 -12.32 30.65
CA ILE A 25 -34.85 -11.87 29.39
C ILE A 25 -33.79 -12.00 28.29
N GLU A 26 -34.20 -12.59 27.18
CA GLU A 26 -33.40 -12.61 25.94
C GLU A 26 -34.11 -11.81 24.86
N LEU A 27 -33.39 -10.84 24.30
CA LEU A 27 -33.86 -10.06 23.17
C LEU A 27 -33.11 -10.49 21.91
N PHE A 28 -33.85 -10.99 20.94
CA PHE A 28 -33.34 -11.37 19.63
C PHE A 28 -33.64 -10.25 18.63
N THR A 29 -32.60 -9.74 17.97
CA THR A 29 -32.73 -8.72 16.93
C THR A 29 -32.17 -9.27 15.62
N ASP A 30 -32.95 -9.27 14.57
CA ASP A 30 -32.47 -9.57 13.21
C ASP A 30 -31.54 -8.45 12.74
N ILE A 31 -30.28 -8.81 12.49
CA ILE A 31 -29.25 -7.88 12.01
C ILE A 31 -28.89 -8.08 10.53
N SER A 32 -29.73 -8.77 9.74
CA SER A 32 -29.47 -9.05 8.33
C SER A 32 -29.21 -7.78 7.53
N HIS A 33 -30.01 -6.72 7.73
CA HIS A 33 -29.80 -5.43 7.07
C HIS A 33 -28.48 -4.76 7.48
N GLN A 34 -28.11 -4.87 8.76
CA GLN A 34 -26.86 -4.30 9.25
C GLN A 34 -25.65 -5.05 8.68
N ALA A 35 -25.71 -6.39 8.62
CA ALA A 35 -24.66 -7.22 8.04
C ALA A 35 -24.46 -6.93 6.54
N VAL A 36 -25.52 -6.82 5.77
CA VAL A 36 -25.46 -6.44 4.34
C VAL A 36 -24.88 -5.04 4.16
N SER A 37 -25.33 -4.07 4.97
CA SER A 37 -24.80 -2.71 4.91
C SER A 37 -23.31 -2.65 5.27
N GLN A 38 -22.87 -3.41 6.28
CA GLN A 38 -21.48 -3.49 6.69
C GLN A 38 -20.60 -4.10 5.57
N LEU A 39 -21.06 -5.18 4.93
CA LEU A 39 -20.37 -5.77 3.78
C LEU A 39 -20.26 -4.77 2.63
N ARG A 40 -21.33 -4.03 2.36
CA ARG A 40 -21.32 -3.01 1.31
C ARG A 40 -20.35 -1.86 1.61
N ILE A 41 -20.29 -1.41 2.86
CA ILE A 41 -19.30 -0.42 3.30
C ILE A 41 -17.88 -0.95 3.10
N GLN A 42 -17.61 -2.19 3.52
CA GLN A 42 -16.29 -2.81 3.33
C GLN A 42 -15.89 -2.96 1.86
N GLU A 43 -16.85 -3.29 0.98
CA GLU A 43 -16.60 -3.32 -0.46
C GLU A 43 -16.28 -1.92 -1.03
N LEU A 44 -17.05 -0.91 -0.61
CA LEU A 44 -16.81 0.48 -1.02
C LEU A 44 -15.47 1.00 -0.49
N GLU A 45 -15.10 0.67 0.73
CA GLU A 45 -13.78 0.98 1.30
C GLU A 45 -12.66 0.29 0.51
N LYS A 46 -12.79 -1.00 0.19
CA LYS A 46 -11.81 -1.69 -0.67
C LYS A 46 -11.67 -1.03 -2.03
N MET A 47 -12.80 -0.67 -2.67
CA MET A 47 -12.77 0.06 -3.95
C MET A 47 -12.11 1.43 -3.83
N ALA A 48 -12.22 2.08 -2.67
CA ALA A 48 -11.61 3.38 -2.39
C ALA A 48 -10.12 3.32 -2.04
N LEU A 49 -9.56 2.13 -1.76
CA LEU A 49 -8.19 1.95 -1.26
C LEU A 49 -7.23 1.34 -2.29
N ILE A 50 -7.73 0.86 -3.41
CA ILE A 50 -6.96 0.20 -4.47
C ILE A 50 -6.97 1.04 -5.75
N ASP A 51 -5.81 1.18 -6.38
CA ASP A 51 -5.70 1.78 -7.71
C ASP A 51 -6.23 0.80 -8.77
N LYS A 52 -7.21 1.25 -9.56
CA LYS A 52 -7.93 0.40 -10.52
C LYS A 52 -7.03 -0.14 -11.64
N LEU A 53 -6.02 0.61 -12.03
CA LEU A 53 -5.12 0.24 -13.12
C LEU A 53 -4.07 -0.77 -12.66
N THR A 54 -3.39 -0.46 -11.58
CA THR A 54 -2.25 -1.24 -11.10
C THR A 54 -2.63 -2.35 -10.14
N GLN A 55 -3.83 -2.32 -9.57
CA GLN A 55 -4.33 -3.22 -8.51
C GLN A 55 -3.48 -3.17 -7.23
N LEU A 56 -2.60 -2.16 -7.11
CA LEU A 56 -1.88 -1.86 -5.88
C LEU A 56 -2.70 -0.95 -4.96
N PRO A 57 -2.37 -0.89 -3.67
CA PRO A 57 -2.78 0.18 -2.78
C PRO A 57 -2.64 1.56 -3.44
N ASN A 58 -3.67 2.39 -3.31
CA ASN A 58 -3.61 3.77 -3.79
C ASN A 58 -2.99 4.70 -2.72
N ARG A 59 -2.83 5.97 -3.07
CA ARG A 59 -2.27 6.99 -2.18
C ARG A 59 -2.97 7.06 -0.84
N HIS A 60 -4.30 7.02 -0.82
CA HIS A 60 -5.08 7.11 0.43
C HIS A 60 -4.77 5.94 1.38
N TYR A 61 -4.66 4.73 0.85
CA TYR A 61 -4.21 3.57 1.63
C TYR A 61 -2.80 3.75 2.18
N LEU A 62 -1.86 4.21 1.33
CA LEU A 62 -0.47 4.42 1.73
C LEU A 62 -0.33 5.47 2.85
N GLU A 63 -1.08 6.58 2.77
CA GLU A 63 -1.10 7.62 3.81
C GLU A 63 -1.60 7.05 5.15
N LYS A 64 -2.66 6.23 5.14
CA LYS A 64 -3.18 5.55 6.32
C LYS A 64 -2.17 4.55 6.90
N GLU A 65 -1.51 3.79 6.03
CA GLU A 65 -0.54 2.78 6.47
C GLU A 65 0.73 3.42 7.04
N LEU A 66 1.18 4.53 6.49
CA LEU A 66 2.27 5.31 7.08
C LEU A 66 1.95 5.74 8.52
N LEU A 67 0.73 6.24 8.77
CA LEU A 67 0.28 6.57 10.13
C LEU A 67 0.37 5.35 11.07
N ASN A 68 -0.11 4.19 10.62
CA ASN A 68 -0.04 2.95 11.39
C ASN A 68 1.40 2.56 11.70
N LYS A 69 2.31 2.64 10.72
CA LYS A 69 3.73 2.30 10.88
C LYS A 69 4.46 3.25 11.84
N PHE A 70 4.13 4.53 11.82
CA PHE A 70 4.64 5.48 12.81
C PHE A 70 4.18 5.13 14.24
N GLU A 71 2.92 4.74 14.43
CA GLU A 71 2.42 4.31 15.74
C GLU A 71 3.01 2.97 16.18
N GLU A 72 3.24 2.03 15.26
CA GLU A 72 3.95 0.77 15.53
C GLU A 72 5.40 1.04 15.98
N LYS A 73 6.12 1.94 15.29
CA LYS A 73 7.49 2.33 15.68
C LYS A 73 7.52 2.89 17.09
N LYS A 74 6.60 3.79 17.45
CA LYS A 74 6.53 4.39 18.80
C LYS A 74 6.28 3.34 19.89
N ARG A 75 5.44 2.33 19.63
CA ARG A 75 5.03 1.33 20.64
C ARG A 75 5.98 0.14 20.71
N LEU A 76 6.44 -0.34 19.58
CA LEU A 76 7.13 -1.64 19.45
C LEU A 76 8.58 -1.47 18.99
N ASN A 77 8.99 -0.25 18.65
CA ASN A 77 10.30 0.08 18.11
C ASN A 77 10.67 -0.72 16.84
N PHE A 78 9.67 -1.13 16.04
CA PHE A 78 9.92 -1.78 14.76
C PHE A 78 10.40 -0.76 13.72
N PRO A 79 11.61 -0.93 13.18
CA PRO A 79 12.12 -0.06 12.14
C PRO A 79 11.39 -0.33 10.83
N PHE A 80 11.18 0.73 10.06
CA PHE A 80 10.71 0.64 8.69
C PHE A 80 11.36 1.71 7.82
N GLY A 81 11.31 1.51 6.54
CA GLY A 81 11.78 2.50 5.58
C GLY A 81 10.82 2.64 4.42
N ILE A 82 11.07 3.63 3.59
CA ILE A 82 10.30 3.87 2.39
C ILE A 82 11.17 3.96 1.13
N LEU A 83 10.61 3.50 0.03
CA LEU A 83 11.09 3.79 -1.31
C LEU A 83 10.12 4.75 -1.98
N PHE A 84 10.62 5.84 -2.52
CA PHE A 84 9.89 6.67 -3.48
C PHE A 84 10.41 6.35 -4.88
N ILE A 85 9.55 5.89 -5.76
CA ILE A 85 9.91 5.29 -7.05
C ILE A 85 9.17 6.03 -8.15
N ASP A 86 9.85 6.29 -9.26
CA ASP A 86 9.25 6.96 -10.42
C ASP A 86 9.77 6.31 -11.71
N ILE A 87 8.87 6.12 -12.69
CA ILE A 87 9.22 5.54 -13.99
C ILE A 87 9.91 6.59 -14.84
N ASP A 88 11.14 6.30 -15.23
CA ASP A 88 11.98 7.21 -16.00
C ASP A 88 11.38 7.49 -17.37
N HIS A 89 11.32 8.80 -17.71
CA HIS A 89 10.86 9.29 -19.01
C HIS A 89 9.44 8.87 -19.39
N PHE A 90 8.56 8.58 -18.41
CA PHE A 90 7.22 8.04 -18.66
C PHE A 90 6.36 8.96 -19.54
N LYS A 91 6.45 10.27 -19.37
CA LYS A 91 5.77 11.23 -20.26
C LYS A 91 6.20 11.05 -21.73
N LYS A 92 7.51 10.98 -21.98
CA LYS A 92 8.05 10.76 -23.34
C LYS A 92 7.61 9.40 -23.90
N PHE A 93 7.53 8.38 -23.04
CA PHE A 93 7.03 7.07 -23.42
C PHE A 93 5.56 7.15 -23.87
N ASN A 94 4.70 7.83 -23.11
CA ASN A 94 3.29 8.07 -23.49
C ASN A 94 3.15 8.89 -24.78
N ASP A 95 3.97 9.91 -24.94
CA ASP A 95 3.98 10.75 -26.16
C ASP A 95 4.36 9.93 -27.40
N THR A 96 5.14 8.85 -27.22
CA THR A 96 5.61 7.99 -28.33
C THR A 96 4.66 6.85 -28.65
N TYR A 97 4.12 6.17 -27.61
CA TYR A 97 3.37 4.91 -27.76
C TYR A 97 1.89 5.02 -27.37
N GLY A 98 1.46 6.16 -26.88
CA GLY A 98 0.09 6.40 -26.41
C GLY A 98 -0.15 5.97 -24.95
N HIS A 99 -1.20 6.52 -24.37
CA HIS A 99 -1.56 6.28 -22.96
C HIS A 99 -1.93 4.82 -22.67
N ASP A 100 -2.60 4.13 -23.59
CA ASP A 100 -2.98 2.72 -23.40
C ASP A 100 -1.75 1.81 -23.22
N VAL A 101 -0.65 2.12 -23.95
CA VAL A 101 0.61 1.38 -23.81
C VAL A 101 1.31 1.77 -22.51
N GLY A 102 1.24 3.05 -22.13
CA GLY A 102 1.71 3.54 -20.83
C GLY A 102 0.99 2.87 -19.66
N ASP A 103 -0.32 2.69 -19.74
CA ASP A 103 -1.11 1.98 -18.74
C ASP A 103 -0.65 0.52 -18.57
N ARG A 104 -0.31 -0.15 -19.68
CA ARG A 104 0.26 -1.50 -19.64
C ARG A 104 1.64 -1.54 -18.98
N VAL A 105 2.45 -0.50 -19.16
CA VAL A 105 3.74 -0.35 -18.47
C VAL A 105 3.52 -0.17 -16.98
N LEU A 106 2.63 0.72 -16.55
CA LEU A 106 2.28 0.92 -15.14
C LEU A 106 1.85 -0.40 -14.48
N ALA A 107 0.97 -1.15 -15.14
CA ALA A 107 0.53 -2.46 -14.65
C ALA A 107 1.67 -3.50 -14.62
N CYS A 108 2.61 -3.44 -15.57
CA CYS A 108 3.79 -4.32 -15.59
C CYS A 108 4.72 -4.03 -14.40
N VAL A 109 5.05 -2.76 -14.18
CA VAL A 109 5.89 -2.31 -13.05
C VAL A 109 5.24 -2.70 -11.72
N ALA A 110 3.93 -2.47 -11.56
CA ALA A 110 3.18 -2.85 -10.38
C ALA A 110 3.26 -4.37 -10.08
N ARG A 111 3.10 -5.20 -11.11
CA ARG A 111 3.25 -6.66 -10.99
C ARG A 111 4.67 -7.06 -10.59
N THR A 112 5.68 -6.37 -11.10
CA THR A 112 7.09 -6.61 -10.72
C THR A 112 7.30 -6.36 -9.23
N PHE A 113 6.72 -5.29 -8.67
CA PHE A 113 6.79 -5.03 -7.23
C PHE A 113 6.04 -6.09 -6.42
N THR A 114 4.80 -6.41 -6.80
CA THR A 114 4.00 -7.42 -6.09
C THR A 114 4.66 -8.79 -6.06
N ALA A 115 5.20 -9.24 -7.20
CA ALA A 115 5.85 -10.54 -7.31
C ALA A 115 7.13 -10.67 -6.46
N ASN A 116 7.71 -9.55 -6.05
CA ASN A 116 8.95 -9.49 -5.26
C ASN A 116 8.76 -8.93 -3.85
N SER A 117 7.52 -8.70 -3.44
CA SER A 117 7.12 -8.22 -2.12
C SER A 117 7.24 -9.33 -1.07
N ARG A 118 7.73 -8.99 0.12
CA ARG A 118 7.65 -9.85 1.30
C ARG A 118 6.29 -9.69 1.98
N PRO A 119 5.87 -10.59 2.89
CA PRO A 119 4.54 -10.54 3.52
C PRO A 119 4.17 -9.24 4.22
N PHE A 120 5.13 -8.45 4.67
CA PHE A 120 4.91 -7.19 5.39
C PHE A 120 5.30 -5.94 4.61
N ASP A 121 5.78 -6.12 3.37
CA ASP A 121 6.08 -5.00 2.47
C ASP A 121 4.80 -4.56 1.77
N ILE A 122 4.62 -3.26 1.65
CA ILE A 122 3.47 -2.66 0.98
C ILE A 122 3.98 -1.79 -0.14
N TYR A 123 3.56 -2.08 -1.36
CA TYR A 123 3.78 -1.22 -2.51
C TYR A 123 2.46 -0.62 -2.94
N GLY A 124 2.46 0.66 -3.31
CA GLY A 124 1.26 1.33 -3.79
C GLY A 124 1.58 2.41 -4.82
N ARG A 125 0.57 2.79 -5.57
CA ARG A 125 0.65 3.89 -6.52
C ARG A 125 0.36 5.21 -5.81
N TRP A 126 1.36 6.10 -5.81
CA TRP A 126 1.25 7.42 -5.18
C TRP A 126 0.51 8.42 -6.07
N GLY A 127 0.77 8.39 -7.39
CA GLY A 127 0.09 9.19 -8.39
C GLY A 127 0.84 9.14 -9.72
N GLY A 128 0.14 9.29 -10.86
CA GLY A 128 0.77 9.27 -12.17
C GLY A 128 1.64 8.04 -12.39
N GLU A 129 2.95 8.27 -12.54
CA GLU A 129 4.01 7.26 -12.68
C GLU A 129 4.78 6.98 -11.39
N GLU A 130 4.32 7.52 -10.25
CA GLU A 130 4.99 7.43 -8.96
C GLU A 130 4.42 6.30 -8.10
N PHE A 131 5.32 5.58 -7.42
CA PHE A 131 5.00 4.50 -6.49
C PHE A 131 5.73 4.72 -5.16
N ILE A 132 5.14 4.21 -4.08
CA ILE A 132 5.79 4.14 -2.77
C ILE A 132 5.84 2.69 -2.31
N GLY A 133 7.00 2.28 -1.80
CA GLY A 133 7.16 1.06 -1.00
C GLY A 133 7.30 1.42 0.48
N ILE A 134 6.50 0.81 1.35
CA ILE A 134 6.63 0.86 2.81
C ILE A 134 7.16 -0.49 3.25
N LEU A 135 8.36 -0.52 3.81
CA LEU A 135 9.14 -1.74 3.95
C LEU A 135 9.52 -1.99 5.39
N HIS A 136 9.34 -3.22 5.86
CA HIS A 136 9.86 -3.65 7.15
C HIS A 136 11.35 -4.00 7.01
N ILE A 137 12.20 -3.03 7.31
CA ILE A 137 13.65 -3.11 7.09
C ILE A 137 14.40 -2.52 8.28
N ALA A 138 15.47 -3.20 8.71
CA ALA A 138 16.22 -2.84 9.89
C ALA A 138 17.54 -2.10 9.58
N THR A 139 18.13 -2.30 8.41
CA THR A 139 19.45 -1.77 8.09
C THR A 139 19.48 -1.02 6.76
N GLY A 140 20.44 -0.08 6.64
CA GLY A 140 20.68 0.64 5.38
C GLY A 140 21.08 -0.29 4.26
N ASP A 141 21.93 -1.26 4.54
CA ASP A 141 22.41 -2.22 3.54
C ASP A 141 21.27 -3.05 2.94
N ASP A 142 20.33 -3.51 3.77
CA ASP A 142 19.14 -4.23 3.29
C ASP A 142 18.26 -3.34 2.41
N MET A 143 18.14 -2.05 2.76
CA MET A 143 17.39 -1.07 1.97
C MET A 143 18.03 -0.84 0.60
N GLU A 144 19.34 -0.65 0.55
CA GLU A 144 20.09 -0.44 -0.68
C GLU A 144 20.01 -1.67 -1.59
N HIS A 145 20.23 -2.86 -1.04
CA HIS A 145 20.10 -4.12 -1.78
C HIS A 145 18.70 -4.31 -2.37
N LEU A 146 17.65 -3.99 -1.59
CA LEU A 146 16.28 -4.11 -2.07
C LEU A 146 15.97 -3.08 -3.16
N ALA A 147 16.40 -1.82 -2.97
CA ALA A 147 16.20 -0.76 -3.96
C ALA A 147 16.87 -1.11 -5.31
N ASP A 148 18.14 -1.57 -5.28
CA ASP A 148 18.84 -1.95 -6.51
C ASP A 148 18.21 -3.19 -7.16
N ARG A 149 17.83 -4.18 -6.36
CA ARG A 149 17.13 -5.37 -6.88
C ARG A 149 15.82 -5.01 -7.60
N LEU A 150 15.00 -4.15 -7.02
CA LEU A 150 13.75 -3.71 -7.65
C LEU A 150 13.99 -2.94 -8.94
N ARG A 151 14.98 -2.04 -8.93
CA ARG A 151 15.42 -1.32 -10.12
C ARG A 151 15.80 -2.28 -11.25
N MET A 152 16.69 -3.25 -10.97
CA MET A 152 17.12 -4.25 -11.95
C MET A 152 15.96 -5.11 -12.45
N LEU A 153 15.02 -5.48 -11.59
CA LEU A 153 13.85 -6.26 -11.99
C LEU A 153 12.96 -5.50 -12.95
N VAL A 154 12.75 -4.20 -12.71
CA VAL A 154 12.01 -3.34 -13.64
C VAL A 154 12.76 -3.19 -14.96
N GLU A 155 14.06 -2.87 -14.93
CA GLU A 155 14.91 -2.75 -16.11
C GLU A 155 14.90 -4.01 -17.01
N ASN A 156 14.80 -5.20 -16.40
CA ASN A 156 14.74 -6.48 -17.12
C ASN A 156 13.30 -6.93 -17.46
N SER A 157 12.28 -6.19 -17.02
CA SER A 157 10.91 -6.44 -17.40
C SER A 157 10.57 -5.77 -18.73
N TYR A 158 9.57 -6.29 -19.45
CA TYR A 158 9.13 -5.69 -20.71
C TYR A 158 7.65 -5.96 -20.97
N ILE A 159 7.08 -5.15 -21.84
CA ILE A 159 5.79 -5.41 -22.46
C ILE A 159 5.99 -5.63 -23.97
N MET A 160 5.15 -6.47 -24.57
CA MET A 160 5.14 -6.64 -26.04
C MET A 160 4.20 -5.63 -26.68
N HIS A 161 4.68 -4.89 -27.67
CA HIS A 161 3.88 -3.98 -28.46
C HIS A 161 4.34 -4.04 -29.93
N GLU A 162 3.42 -4.37 -30.85
CA GLU A 162 3.69 -4.49 -32.30
C GLU A 162 4.93 -5.35 -32.63
N GLY A 163 5.08 -6.48 -31.92
CA GLY A 163 6.23 -7.39 -32.11
C GLY A 163 7.52 -6.94 -31.42
N ASN A 164 7.59 -5.76 -30.85
CA ASN A 164 8.76 -5.22 -30.16
C ASN A 164 8.65 -5.33 -28.64
N ARG A 165 9.80 -5.50 -27.97
CA ARG A 165 9.89 -5.39 -26.51
C ARG A 165 10.07 -3.93 -26.11
N LEU A 166 9.16 -3.42 -25.33
CA LEU A 166 9.28 -2.09 -24.72
C LEU A 166 9.72 -2.22 -23.28
N ILE A 167 10.77 -1.52 -22.91
CA ILE A 167 11.42 -1.55 -21.61
C ILE A 167 11.35 -0.15 -21.02
N VAL A 168 11.17 -0.08 -19.70
CA VAL A 168 11.31 1.16 -18.93
C VAL A 168 12.28 0.93 -17.78
N THR A 169 12.82 2.00 -17.23
CA THR A 169 13.62 1.99 -16.01
C THR A 169 12.93 2.80 -14.93
N VAL A 170 13.41 2.68 -13.70
CA VAL A 170 12.93 3.48 -12.57
C VAL A 170 14.09 4.15 -11.85
N SER A 171 13.82 5.34 -11.36
CA SER A 171 14.66 6.00 -10.36
C SER A 171 14.03 5.83 -8.99
N ILE A 172 14.86 5.66 -7.94
CA ILE A 172 14.41 5.35 -6.59
C ILE A 172 15.12 6.28 -5.60
N GLY A 173 14.35 6.84 -4.68
CA GLY A 173 14.83 7.44 -3.44
C GLY A 173 14.51 6.51 -2.27
N ALA A 174 15.49 6.09 -1.52
CA ALA A 174 15.39 5.12 -0.44
C ALA A 174 15.83 5.73 0.90
N THR A 175 15.04 5.55 1.95
CA THR A 175 15.40 6.04 3.29
C THR A 175 14.74 5.21 4.39
N ILE A 176 15.36 5.22 5.57
CA ILE A 176 14.82 4.58 6.78
C ILE A 176 14.30 5.65 7.72
N LEU A 177 13.25 5.33 8.46
CA LEU A 177 12.69 6.22 9.48
C LEU A 177 13.70 6.49 10.58
N ARG A 178 13.86 7.76 10.92
CA ARG A 178 14.62 8.25 12.10
C ARG A 178 13.69 8.48 13.28
N ASP A 179 14.25 8.57 14.47
CA ASP A 179 13.45 8.78 15.70
C ASP A 179 12.79 10.17 15.77
N ASP A 180 13.38 11.16 15.11
CA ASP A 180 12.90 12.55 15.03
C ASP A 180 12.03 12.85 13.80
N ASP A 181 11.76 11.86 12.95
CA ASP A 181 10.97 12.08 11.75
C ASP A 181 9.49 12.30 12.05
N THR A 182 8.89 13.10 11.19
CA THR A 182 7.46 13.10 10.90
C THR A 182 7.21 12.37 9.57
N ILE A 183 5.96 12.02 9.27
CA ILE A 183 5.60 11.44 7.98
C ILE A 183 6.03 12.36 6.83
N GLU A 184 5.83 13.67 7.02
CA GLU A 184 6.18 14.68 6.01
C GLU A 184 7.69 14.74 5.79
N SER A 185 8.52 14.75 6.85
CA SER A 185 9.99 14.78 6.73
C SER A 185 10.53 13.52 6.07
N LEU A 186 9.98 12.35 6.41
CA LEU A 186 10.33 11.07 5.82
C LEU A 186 10.02 11.05 4.30
N LEU A 187 8.81 11.42 3.90
CA LEU A 187 8.41 11.49 2.49
C LEU A 187 9.26 12.50 1.72
N LYS A 188 9.47 13.70 2.26
CA LYS A 188 10.30 14.73 1.63
C LYS A 188 11.76 14.29 1.45
N ARG A 189 12.32 13.54 2.41
CA ARG A 189 13.67 12.99 2.28
C ARG A 189 13.74 11.94 1.17
N ALA A 190 12.78 11.03 1.09
CA ALA A 190 12.71 10.04 0.02
C ALA A 190 12.55 10.69 -1.35
N ASP A 191 11.70 11.69 -1.49
CA ASP A 191 11.51 12.47 -2.74
C ASP A 191 12.80 13.19 -3.14
N SER A 192 13.50 13.84 -2.19
CA SER A 192 14.79 14.49 -2.46
C SER A 192 15.86 13.51 -2.95
N LEU A 193 15.86 12.28 -2.43
CA LEU A 193 16.74 11.20 -2.87
C LEU A 193 16.36 10.68 -4.25
N LEU A 194 15.06 10.54 -4.55
CA LEU A 194 14.56 10.24 -5.89
C LEU A 194 15.02 11.29 -6.90
N TYR A 195 14.90 12.55 -6.55
CA TYR A 195 15.38 13.65 -7.40
C TYR A 195 16.89 13.56 -7.68
N LYS A 196 17.71 13.22 -6.67
CA LYS A 196 19.15 12.94 -6.86
C LYS A 196 19.38 11.81 -7.85
N SER A 197 18.63 10.71 -7.76
CA SER A 197 18.72 9.59 -8.71
C SER A 197 18.40 10.03 -10.14
N LYS A 198 17.35 10.83 -10.32
CA LYS A 198 16.99 11.40 -11.62
C LYS A 198 18.07 12.33 -12.19
N GLN A 199 18.66 13.19 -11.37
CA GLN A 199 19.76 14.10 -11.78
C GLN A 199 21.06 13.35 -12.12
N ALA A 200 21.37 12.27 -11.39
CA ALA A 200 22.60 11.49 -11.59
C ALA A 200 22.54 10.58 -12.84
N GLY A 201 21.48 10.66 -13.66
CA GLY A 201 21.38 9.94 -14.94
C GLY A 201 20.30 8.87 -14.97
N ARG A 202 19.40 8.83 -13.97
CA ARG A 202 18.28 7.87 -13.88
C ARG A 202 18.71 6.40 -13.77
N ASN A 203 17.75 5.48 -13.82
CA ASN A 203 17.97 4.03 -13.70
C ASN A 203 18.91 3.68 -12.54
N ARG A 204 18.62 4.24 -11.37
CA ARG A 204 19.41 4.06 -10.15
C ARG A 204 18.61 4.36 -8.89
N TYR A 205 19.17 4.03 -7.77
CA TYR A 205 18.69 4.48 -6.48
C TYR A 205 19.65 5.49 -5.84
N SER A 206 19.14 6.28 -4.90
CA SER A 206 19.92 7.04 -3.94
C SER A 206 19.40 6.69 -2.56
N PHE A 207 20.29 6.33 -1.67
CA PHE A 207 19.99 6.07 -0.27
C PHE A 207 20.52 7.19 0.63
N GLY A 208 19.79 7.48 1.69
CA GLY A 208 20.21 8.37 2.75
C GLY A 208 19.37 8.12 4.00
N PRO A 209 20.06 8.07 5.17
CA PRO A 209 19.39 7.95 6.46
C PRO A 209 18.57 9.19 6.74
#